data_c2ceca70bdff2f6f33514bbd244c9fda
#
_entry.id   c2ceca70bdff2f6f33514bbd244c9fda
#
_cell.length_a   1.000
_cell.length_b   1.000
_cell.length_c   1.000
_cell.angle_alpha   90.00
_cell.angle_beta   90.00
_cell.angle_gamma   90.00
#
_symmetry.space_group_name_H-M   'P 1'
#
loop_
_entity.id
_entity.type
_entity.pdbx_description
1 polymer ?
#
loop_
_entity_poly.entity_id
_entity_poly.type
_entity_poly.pdbx_seq_one_letter_code
_entity_poly.pdbx_strand_id
1 'polypeptide(L)'
;PTDNDYGAGLQNRYAAWKNPVLKLTSLKHAIENEQAVVRAEYDMQSIGGKLFLTYTINNLGAVKVNQKMVADKSKKVSEIFRFGMQFRMPLAFNEIEYYGRGPVENYSDRNHAAMLGKYRQTVEEQFYPYIRPQETGTKTDIRWWRLLNIGGNGLQFVSDAPFSASALNYTIESLDDGAGKDQRHSPEVEKANFTNFCIDKAQTGLACVNSWGTIPLEKYRLPVSYTHLRAHET
;
A
#
# COMPACT_ATOMS: atom_id res chain seq x y z
N PRO A 1 7.97 8.65 -1.43
CA PRO A 1 8.14 9.87 -0.62
C PRO A 1 7.52 11.10 -1.30
N THR A 2 7.15 12.10 -0.51
CA THR A 2 6.75 13.43 -0.96
C THR A 2 7.93 14.40 -0.86
N ASP A 3 7.77 15.62 -1.40
CA ASP A 3 8.77 16.67 -1.22
C ASP A 3 9.02 17.00 0.26
N ASN A 4 7.97 16.93 1.10
CA ASN A 4 8.11 17.08 2.54
C ASN A 4 8.94 15.98 3.19
N ASP A 5 8.77 14.73 2.74
CA ASP A 5 9.57 13.60 3.25
C ASP A 5 11.05 13.79 2.94
N TYR A 6 11.37 14.27 1.72
CA TYR A 6 12.72 14.62 1.33
C TYR A 6 13.28 15.77 2.17
N GLY A 7 12.50 16.82 2.38
CA GLY A 7 12.88 17.95 3.22
C GLY A 7 13.16 17.55 4.68
N ALA A 8 12.41 16.58 5.20
CA ALA A 8 12.61 16.02 6.54
C ALA A 8 13.70 14.92 6.61
N GLY A 9 14.29 14.53 5.48
CA GLY A 9 15.28 13.44 5.41
C GLY A 9 14.71 12.05 5.66
N LEU A 10 13.40 11.84 5.51
CA LEU A 10 12.73 10.57 5.80
C LEU A 10 13.16 9.47 4.82
N GLN A 11 13.49 9.80 3.57
CA GLN A 11 14.01 8.85 2.59
C GLN A 11 15.29 8.14 3.09
N ASN A 12 16.09 8.82 3.91
CA ASN A 12 17.29 8.24 4.52
C ASN A 12 16.95 7.51 5.83
N ARG A 13 16.13 8.12 6.67
CA ARG A 13 15.74 7.56 7.97
C ARG A 13 14.97 6.25 7.84
N TYR A 14 14.16 6.11 6.77
CA TYR A 14 13.31 4.95 6.53
C TYR A 14 13.86 4.03 5.42
N ALA A 15 15.08 4.28 4.94
CA ALA A 15 15.70 3.56 3.81
C ALA A 15 15.71 2.04 3.98
N ALA A 16 15.89 1.53 5.21
CA ALA A 16 15.89 0.10 5.50
C ALA A 16 14.55 -0.59 5.12
N TRP A 17 13.44 0.17 5.11
CA TRP A 17 12.11 -0.34 4.77
C TRP A 17 11.86 -0.43 3.26
N LYS A 18 12.59 0.33 2.44
CA LYS A 18 12.47 0.27 0.97
C LYS A 18 12.91 -1.09 0.42
N ASN A 19 13.92 -1.70 1.06
CA ASN A 19 14.39 -3.05 0.74
C ASN A 19 14.78 -3.79 2.03
N PRO A 20 13.82 -4.44 2.71
CA PRO A 20 14.05 -5.09 4.00
C PRO A 20 14.89 -6.38 3.92
N VAL A 21 15.31 -6.81 2.72
CA VAL A 21 16.06 -8.04 2.47
C VAL A 21 15.41 -9.25 3.15
N LEU A 22 14.32 -9.72 2.55
CA LEU A 22 13.54 -10.86 3.07
C LEU A 22 14.27 -12.17 2.80
N LYS A 23 14.60 -12.92 3.84
CA LYS A 23 15.15 -14.27 3.76
C LYS A 23 14.09 -15.25 4.23
N LEU A 24 13.59 -16.11 3.31
CA LEU A 24 12.66 -17.18 3.66
C LEU A 24 13.32 -18.17 4.65
N THR A 25 12.72 -18.36 5.81
CA THR A 25 13.20 -19.26 6.86
C THR A 25 12.30 -20.48 7.03
N SER A 26 11.04 -20.39 6.68
CA SER A 26 10.09 -21.52 6.73
C SER A 26 9.02 -21.34 5.66
N LEU A 27 8.68 -22.44 4.97
CA LEU A 27 7.51 -22.54 4.09
C LEU A 27 6.81 -23.86 4.39
N LYS A 28 5.54 -23.78 4.81
CA LYS A 28 4.71 -24.95 5.16
C LYS A 28 3.36 -24.83 4.47
N HIS A 29 2.79 -25.98 4.09
CA HIS A 29 1.42 -26.05 3.60
C HIS A 29 0.69 -27.24 4.24
N ALA A 30 -0.62 -27.12 4.36
CA ALA A 30 -1.50 -28.14 4.91
C ALA A 30 -2.93 -27.94 4.37
N ILE A 31 -3.74 -28.98 4.47
CA ILE A 31 -5.21 -28.88 4.35
C ILE A 31 -5.78 -28.85 5.77
N GLU A 32 -6.44 -27.76 6.13
CA GLU A 32 -7.03 -27.52 7.43
C GLU A 32 -8.48 -27.09 7.25
N ASN A 33 -9.43 -27.82 7.84
CA ASN A 33 -10.86 -27.54 7.70
C ASN A 33 -11.31 -27.36 6.23
N GLU A 34 -10.88 -28.28 5.35
CA GLU A 34 -11.17 -28.27 3.90
C GLU A 34 -10.61 -27.04 3.14
N GLN A 35 -9.69 -26.31 3.73
CA GLN A 35 -9.02 -25.16 3.12
C GLN A 35 -7.53 -25.45 2.94
N ALA A 36 -6.96 -24.99 1.83
CA ALA A 36 -5.52 -25.01 1.64
C ALA A 36 -4.89 -23.85 2.43
N VAL A 37 -3.96 -24.17 3.31
CA VAL A 37 -3.26 -23.17 4.14
C VAL A 37 -1.79 -23.19 3.82
N VAL A 38 -1.24 -22.03 3.46
CA VAL A 38 0.20 -21.84 3.21
C VAL A 38 0.74 -20.84 4.22
N ARG A 39 1.81 -21.20 4.93
CA ARG A 39 2.49 -20.36 5.92
C ARG A 39 3.93 -20.14 5.51
N ALA A 40 4.33 -18.88 5.39
CA ALA A 40 5.70 -18.49 5.12
C ALA A 40 6.23 -17.57 6.24
N GLU A 41 7.47 -17.83 6.65
CA GLU A 41 8.19 -16.99 7.61
C GLU A 41 9.44 -16.45 6.94
N TYR A 42 9.71 -15.17 7.16
CA TYR A 42 10.88 -14.47 6.63
C TYR A 42 11.61 -13.76 7.75
N ASP A 43 12.92 -13.84 7.73
CA ASP A 43 13.78 -12.90 8.45
C ASP A 43 13.95 -11.62 7.61
N MET A 44 13.79 -10.48 8.25
CA MET A 44 13.96 -9.15 7.68
C MET A 44 15.35 -8.64 8.08
N GLN A 45 16.38 -9.00 7.31
CA GLN A 45 17.78 -8.83 7.70
C GLN A 45 18.18 -7.38 7.95
N SER A 46 17.72 -6.44 7.10
CA SER A 46 18.03 -5.01 7.23
C SER A 46 17.42 -4.35 8.46
N ILE A 47 16.35 -4.94 9.02
CA ILE A 47 15.54 -4.34 10.06
C ILE A 47 15.75 -5.08 11.39
N GLY A 48 16.10 -6.37 11.31
CA GLY A 48 16.17 -7.25 12.47
C GLY A 48 14.77 -7.55 13.01
N GLY A 49 13.92 -8.12 12.17
CA GLY A 49 12.56 -8.52 12.53
C GLY A 49 12.13 -9.74 11.74
N LYS A 50 10.88 -10.14 11.94
CA LYS A 50 10.28 -11.28 11.22
C LYS A 50 8.99 -10.84 10.54
N LEU A 51 8.76 -11.40 9.35
CA LEU A 51 7.50 -11.29 8.62
C LEU A 51 6.87 -12.67 8.51
N PHE A 52 5.60 -12.77 8.91
CA PHE A 52 4.79 -13.97 8.82
C PHE A 52 3.66 -13.71 7.81
N LEU A 53 3.53 -14.59 6.82
CA LEU A 53 2.44 -14.59 5.86
C LEU A 53 1.66 -15.91 5.99
N THR A 54 0.34 -15.80 6.07
CA THR A 54 -0.55 -16.97 6.00
C THR A 54 -1.59 -16.72 4.93
N TYR A 55 -1.66 -17.62 3.97
CA TYR A 55 -2.69 -17.67 2.93
C TYR A 55 -3.63 -18.83 3.26
N THR A 56 -4.92 -18.55 3.30
CA THR A 56 -5.96 -19.58 3.47
C THR A 56 -6.88 -19.49 2.25
N ILE A 57 -6.97 -20.58 1.51
CA ILE A 57 -7.68 -20.66 0.23
C ILE A 57 -8.81 -21.66 0.38
N ASN A 58 -10.04 -21.24 0.13
CA ASN A 58 -11.21 -22.12 0.19
C ASN A 58 -11.52 -22.76 -1.17
N ASN A 59 -12.49 -23.66 -1.22
CA ASN A 59 -12.94 -24.37 -2.42
C ASN A 59 -13.64 -23.48 -3.47
N LEU A 60 -13.99 -22.24 -3.12
CA LEU A 60 -14.57 -21.23 -4.03
C LEU A 60 -13.50 -20.31 -4.63
N GLY A 61 -12.22 -20.50 -4.28
CA GLY A 61 -11.11 -19.68 -4.75
C GLY A 61 -10.92 -18.37 -3.97
N ALA A 62 -11.68 -18.14 -2.89
CA ALA A 62 -11.42 -16.98 -2.04
C ALA A 62 -10.13 -17.18 -1.24
N VAL A 63 -9.30 -16.15 -1.22
CA VAL A 63 -8.00 -16.16 -0.54
C VAL A 63 -8.02 -15.19 0.64
N LYS A 64 -7.84 -15.71 1.83
CA LYS A 64 -7.60 -14.91 3.04
C LYS A 64 -6.10 -14.75 3.26
N VAL A 65 -5.64 -13.52 3.33
CA VAL A 65 -4.24 -13.20 3.62
C VAL A 65 -4.11 -12.62 5.02
N ASN A 66 -3.22 -13.19 5.81
CA ASN A 66 -2.82 -12.64 7.10
C ASN A 66 -1.34 -12.30 7.05
N GLN A 67 -1.02 -11.03 7.23
CA GLN A 67 0.34 -10.52 7.27
C GLN A 67 0.64 -9.96 8.65
N LYS A 68 1.69 -10.47 9.29
CA LYS A 68 2.15 -10.01 10.60
C LYS A 68 3.64 -9.76 10.57
N MET A 69 4.04 -8.57 10.99
CA MET A 69 5.44 -8.23 11.18
C MET A 69 5.74 -8.10 12.67
N VAL A 70 6.90 -8.57 13.09
CA VAL A 70 7.41 -8.44 14.45
C VAL A 70 8.83 -7.88 14.35
N ALA A 71 9.02 -6.64 14.77
CA ALA A 71 10.35 -6.05 14.84
C ALA A 71 11.09 -6.49 16.10
N ASP A 72 12.40 -6.56 16.00
CA ASP A 72 13.28 -6.79 17.15
C ASP A 72 13.30 -5.53 18.03
N LYS A 73 12.74 -5.64 19.24
CA LYS A 73 12.66 -4.52 20.19
C LYS A 73 14.03 -4.04 20.69
N SER A 74 15.08 -4.86 20.55
CA SER A 74 16.44 -4.49 20.91
C SER A 74 17.09 -3.55 19.89
N LYS A 75 16.55 -3.51 18.67
CA LYS A 75 17.02 -2.65 17.57
C LYS A 75 16.21 -1.37 17.51
N LYS A 76 16.91 -0.26 17.36
CA LYS A 76 16.27 1.04 17.16
C LYS A 76 15.78 1.16 15.71
N VAL A 77 14.55 0.71 15.45
CA VAL A 77 13.94 0.72 14.12
C VAL A 77 13.12 1.98 13.94
N SER A 78 13.24 2.63 12.78
CA SER A 78 12.42 3.79 12.42
C SER A 78 10.94 3.43 12.23
N GLU A 79 10.08 4.44 12.20
CA GLU A 79 8.71 4.34 11.70
C GLU A 79 8.69 3.90 10.23
N ILE A 80 7.53 3.50 9.73
CA ILE A 80 7.33 3.03 8.34
C ILE A 80 6.38 3.98 7.60
N PHE A 81 6.55 4.09 6.27
CA PHE A 81 5.64 4.87 5.44
C PHE A 81 4.29 4.17 5.24
N ARG A 82 4.29 2.86 5.06
CA ARG A 82 3.08 2.07 4.82
C ARG A 82 3.27 0.61 5.24
N PHE A 83 2.18 -0.02 5.59
CA PHE A 83 2.13 -1.45 5.88
C PHE A 83 0.96 -2.10 5.14
N GLY A 84 1.27 -2.90 4.16
CA GLY A 84 0.28 -3.51 3.28
C GLY A 84 0.90 -4.47 2.27
N MET A 85 0.21 -4.64 1.16
CA MET A 85 0.58 -5.53 0.05
C MET A 85 0.47 -4.79 -1.27
N GLN A 86 1.29 -5.19 -2.22
CA GLN A 86 1.28 -4.68 -3.59
C GLN A 86 1.04 -5.83 -4.55
N PHE A 87 0.20 -5.59 -5.54
CA PHE A 87 -0.16 -6.54 -6.58
C PHE A 87 0.05 -5.93 -7.96
N ARG A 88 0.28 -6.78 -8.94
CA ARG A 88 0.28 -6.39 -10.35
C ARG A 88 -0.87 -7.09 -11.05
N MET A 89 -1.70 -6.32 -11.73
CA MET A 89 -2.82 -6.81 -12.52
C MET A 89 -2.62 -6.43 -13.99
N PRO A 90 -3.03 -7.29 -14.96
CA PRO A 90 -3.00 -6.90 -16.36
C PRO A 90 -3.77 -5.60 -16.63
N LEU A 91 -3.36 -4.80 -17.62
CA LEU A 91 -4.01 -3.52 -17.97
C LEU A 91 -5.50 -3.65 -18.27
N ALA A 92 -5.97 -4.82 -18.66
CA ALA A 92 -7.39 -5.07 -18.89
C ALA A 92 -8.26 -4.90 -17.63
N PHE A 93 -7.65 -4.96 -16.43
CA PHE A 93 -8.31 -4.68 -15.16
C PHE A 93 -8.13 -3.21 -14.82
N ASN A 94 -8.96 -2.37 -15.41
CA ASN A 94 -8.86 -0.91 -15.34
C ASN A 94 -10.11 -0.22 -14.79
N GLU A 95 -11.16 -0.98 -14.45
CA GLU A 95 -12.37 -0.45 -13.83
C GLU A 95 -12.29 -0.64 -12.31
N ILE A 96 -12.57 0.41 -11.57
CA ILE A 96 -12.53 0.43 -10.11
C ILE A 96 -13.93 0.74 -9.58
N GLU A 97 -14.37 -0.09 -8.63
CA GLU A 97 -15.52 0.20 -7.78
C GLU A 97 -15.08 0.09 -6.32
N TYR A 98 -15.47 1.03 -5.48
CA TYR A 98 -15.14 0.94 -4.07
C TYR A 98 -16.18 1.62 -3.17
N TYR A 99 -16.20 1.20 -1.91
CA TYR A 99 -16.89 1.90 -0.84
C TYR A 99 -15.88 2.41 0.16
N GLY A 100 -15.73 3.72 0.23
CA GLY A 100 -14.73 4.40 1.04
C GLY A 100 -14.81 5.91 0.87
N ARG A 101 -13.74 6.63 1.24
CA ARG A 101 -13.66 8.07 1.00
C ARG A 101 -13.19 8.38 -0.42
N GLY A 102 -13.88 9.34 -1.05
CA GLY A 102 -13.58 9.74 -2.43
C GLY A 102 -14.43 10.93 -2.89
N PRO A 103 -14.53 11.17 -4.21
CA PRO A 103 -13.85 10.46 -5.31
C PRO A 103 -12.36 10.84 -5.43
N VAL A 104 -11.94 11.99 -4.88
CA VAL A 104 -10.56 12.49 -4.97
C VAL A 104 -9.62 11.68 -4.07
N GLU A 105 -8.33 11.72 -4.35
CA GLU A 105 -7.34 11.14 -3.45
C GLU A 105 -7.42 11.74 -2.06
N ASN A 106 -7.12 10.94 -1.06
CA ASN A 106 -7.15 11.39 0.31
C ASN A 106 -6.24 10.51 1.19
N TYR A 107 -5.73 11.08 2.27
CA TYR A 107 -4.76 10.46 3.16
C TYR A 107 -5.22 10.64 4.60
N SER A 108 -4.68 9.88 5.52
CA SER A 108 -5.12 9.85 6.93
C SER A 108 -5.18 11.24 7.58
N ASP A 109 -4.29 12.15 7.21
CA ASP A 109 -4.19 13.52 7.72
C ASP A 109 -4.88 14.57 6.82
N ARG A 110 -5.46 14.18 5.69
CA ARG A 110 -6.20 15.06 4.77
C ARG A 110 -7.36 14.33 4.06
N ASN A 111 -8.26 13.76 4.80
CA ASN A 111 -9.41 13.02 4.27
C ASN A 111 -10.78 13.62 4.58
N HIS A 112 -10.87 14.70 5.35
CA HIS A 112 -12.14 15.26 5.79
C HIS A 112 -12.99 15.82 4.65
N ALA A 113 -12.37 16.30 3.56
CA ALA A 113 -13.08 16.77 2.37
C ALA A 113 -13.59 15.64 1.49
N ALA A 114 -13.09 14.42 1.65
CA ALA A 114 -13.50 13.25 0.90
C ALA A 114 -14.67 12.55 1.62
N MET A 115 -15.82 12.52 0.96
CA MET A 115 -17.04 11.95 1.54
C MET A 115 -17.02 10.44 1.47
N LEU A 116 -17.62 9.79 2.46
CA LEU A 116 -17.82 8.35 2.44
C LEU A 116 -18.96 7.99 1.48
N GLY A 117 -18.67 7.15 0.50
CA GLY A 117 -19.65 6.79 -0.54
C GLY A 117 -19.19 5.59 -1.37
N LYS A 118 -20.07 5.17 -2.30
CA LYS A 118 -19.72 4.21 -3.35
C LYS A 118 -19.28 4.99 -4.59
N TYR A 119 -18.15 4.65 -5.12
CA TYR A 119 -17.55 5.33 -6.26
C TYR A 119 -17.17 4.32 -7.35
N ARG A 120 -17.20 4.79 -8.58
CA ARG A 120 -16.69 4.07 -9.75
C ARG A 120 -15.78 5.00 -10.54
N GLN A 121 -14.60 4.54 -10.88
CA GLN A 121 -13.57 5.27 -11.60
C GLN A 121 -12.73 4.28 -12.42
N THR A 122 -11.99 4.80 -13.38
CA THR A 122 -10.94 4.02 -14.04
C THR A 122 -9.62 4.13 -13.27
N VAL A 123 -8.69 3.22 -13.55
CA VAL A 123 -7.32 3.30 -13.02
C VAL A 123 -6.63 4.61 -13.46
N GLU A 124 -6.91 5.07 -14.67
CA GLU A 124 -6.32 6.32 -15.18
C GLU A 124 -6.79 7.54 -14.40
N GLU A 125 -8.06 7.60 -14.00
CA GLU A 125 -8.64 8.68 -13.19
C GLU A 125 -8.11 8.72 -11.75
N GLN A 126 -7.41 7.68 -11.30
CA GLN A 126 -6.80 7.68 -9.96
C GLN A 126 -5.53 8.52 -9.88
N PHE A 127 -4.84 8.71 -11.01
CA PHE A 127 -3.59 9.44 -11.04
C PHE A 127 -3.83 10.95 -11.00
N TYR A 128 -3.30 11.63 -9.99
CA TYR A 128 -3.26 13.09 -9.98
C TYR A 128 -1.89 13.56 -10.48
N PRO A 129 -1.84 14.33 -11.56
CA PRO A 129 -0.58 14.73 -12.21
C PRO A 129 0.06 15.93 -11.48
N TYR A 130 0.55 15.72 -10.28
CA TYR A 130 1.36 16.72 -9.59
C TYR A 130 2.49 17.20 -10.50
N ILE A 131 2.86 18.48 -10.40
CA ILE A 131 3.94 19.07 -11.20
C ILE A 131 5.19 18.20 -11.11
N ARG A 132 5.50 17.74 -9.89
CA ARG A 132 6.54 16.77 -9.64
C ARG A 132 5.90 15.45 -9.24
N PRO A 133 6.26 14.32 -9.91
CA PRO A 133 5.77 13.00 -9.54
C PRO A 133 6.13 12.65 -8.10
N GLN A 134 5.14 12.18 -7.36
CA GLN A 134 5.27 11.79 -5.96
C GLN A 134 4.08 10.90 -5.57
N GLU A 135 3.90 10.62 -4.28
CA GLU A 135 2.73 9.87 -3.77
C GLU A 135 1.42 10.49 -4.29
N THR A 136 0.55 9.65 -4.84
CA THR A 136 -0.72 10.06 -5.46
C THR A 136 -1.75 8.92 -5.46
N GLY A 137 -3.03 9.28 -5.63
CA GLY A 137 -4.13 8.36 -5.95
C GLY A 137 -4.70 7.55 -4.79
N THR A 138 -4.13 7.59 -3.59
CA THR A 138 -4.63 6.82 -2.45
C THR A 138 -6.04 7.26 -2.04
N LYS A 139 -6.87 6.29 -1.64
CA LYS A 139 -8.17 6.46 -0.99
C LYS A 139 -8.12 5.81 0.38
N THR A 140 -8.75 6.43 1.38
CA THR A 140 -8.79 5.93 2.76
C THR A 140 -10.19 5.48 3.17
N ASP A 141 -10.27 4.84 4.34
CA ASP A 141 -11.52 4.34 4.90
C ASP A 141 -12.28 3.40 3.95
N ILE A 142 -11.55 2.59 3.18
CA ILE A 142 -12.11 1.61 2.25
C ILE A 142 -12.68 0.43 3.04
N ARG A 143 -13.93 0.02 2.71
CA ARG A 143 -14.58 -1.17 3.26
C ARG A 143 -14.48 -2.34 2.31
N TRP A 144 -14.60 -2.04 1.01
CA TRP A 144 -14.34 -2.98 -0.06
C TRP A 144 -13.87 -2.23 -1.31
N TRP A 145 -13.08 -2.93 -2.13
CA TRP A 145 -12.55 -2.45 -3.39
C TRP A 145 -12.63 -3.54 -4.43
N ARG A 146 -13.06 -3.21 -5.63
CA ARG A 146 -13.07 -4.09 -6.79
C ARG A 146 -12.17 -3.52 -7.87
N LEU A 147 -11.39 -4.39 -8.47
CA LEU A 147 -10.63 -4.09 -9.67
C LEU A 147 -11.10 -5.04 -10.77
N LEU A 148 -11.77 -4.50 -11.78
CA LEU A 148 -12.54 -5.26 -12.78
C LEU A 148 -12.02 -4.96 -14.18
N ASN A 149 -12.26 -5.92 -15.09
CA ASN A 149 -12.16 -5.67 -16.53
C ASN A 149 -13.52 -5.19 -17.08
N ILE A 150 -13.57 -4.82 -18.36
CA ILE A 150 -14.80 -4.34 -19.04
C ILE A 150 -15.92 -5.38 -19.02
N GLY A 151 -15.63 -6.66 -18.89
CA GLY A 151 -16.59 -7.74 -18.75
C GLY A 151 -17.14 -7.91 -17.33
N GLY A 152 -16.69 -7.10 -16.37
CA GLY A 152 -17.11 -7.18 -14.96
C GLY A 152 -16.43 -8.29 -14.17
N ASN A 153 -15.44 -8.98 -14.76
CA ASN A 153 -14.64 -9.99 -14.06
C ASN A 153 -13.43 -9.32 -13.39
N GLY A 154 -13.03 -9.81 -12.23
CA GLY A 154 -11.88 -9.27 -11.51
C GLY A 154 -11.79 -9.77 -10.08
N LEU A 155 -11.15 -8.97 -9.23
CA LEU A 155 -10.95 -9.27 -7.83
C LEU A 155 -11.69 -8.27 -6.94
N GLN A 156 -12.26 -8.77 -5.87
CA GLN A 156 -12.78 -7.96 -4.78
C GLN A 156 -11.89 -8.13 -3.55
N PHE A 157 -11.57 -7.01 -2.92
CA PHE A 157 -10.78 -6.95 -1.71
C PHE A 157 -11.64 -6.42 -0.57
N VAL A 158 -11.60 -7.11 0.56
CA VAL A 158 -12.26 -6.74 1.82
C VAL A 158 -11.30 -6.96 2.97
N SER A 159 -11.53 -6.28 4.09
CA SER A 159 -10.72 -6.44 5.31
C SER A 159 -11.62 -6.37 6.55
N ASP A 160 -11.15 -6.93 7.66
CA ASP A 160 -11.85 -6.88 8.96
C ASP A 160 -11.97 -5.45 9.51
N ALA A 161 -11.16 -4.51 9.00
CA ALA A 161 -11.17 -3.09 9.36
C ALA A 161 -11.00 -2.23 8.09
N PRO A 162 -11.41 -0.97 8.11
CA PRO A 162 -11.14 -0.06 7.00
C PRO A 162 -9.65 0.00 6.66
N PHE A 163 -9.36 0.08 5.36
CA PHE A 163 -8.00 0.08 4.82
C PHE A 163 -7.81 1.23 3.82
N SER A 164 -6.59 1.43 3.35
CA SER A 164 -6.27 2.35 2.27
C SER A 164 -5.95 1.56 1.00
N ALA A 165 -6.30 2.10 -0.17
CA ALA A 165 -5.98 1.47 -1.44
C ALA A 165 -5.67 2.51 -2.53
N SER A 166 -4.86 2.10 -3.49
CA SER A 166 -4.60 2.83 -4.74
C SER A 166 -4.37 1.86 -5.89
N ALA A 167 -4.83 2.22 -7.08
CA ALA A 167 -4.57 1.47 -8.31
C ALA A 167 -4.09 2.45 -9.39
N LEU A 168 -2.87 2.28 -9.87
CA LEU A 168 -2.22 3.19 -10.81
C LEU A 168 -1.53 2.42 -11.93
N ASN A 169 -1.42 3.03 -13.11
CA ASN A 169 -0.51 2.55 -14.16
C ASN A 169 0.93 3.09 -13.97
N TYR A 170 1.31 3.31 -12.73
CA TYR A 170 2.65 3.74 -12.32
C TYR A 170 3.08 2.92 -11.11
N THR A 171 4.37 2.65 -11.01
CA THR A 171 4.92 2.03 -9.80
C THR A 171 5.32 3.10 -8.79
N ILE A 172 5.46 2.72 -7.52
CA ILE A 172 5.97 3.64 -6.50
C ILE A 172 7.37 4.13 -6.90
N GLU A 173 8.19 3.25 -7.46
CA GLU A 173 9.56 3.54 -7.89
C GLU A 173 9.59 4.49 -9.09
N SER A 174 8.64 4.38 -10.05
CA SER A 174 8.58 5.29 -11.19
C SER A 174 8.16 6.70 -10.80
N LEU A 175 7.43 6.85 -9.70
CA LEU A 175 7.03 8.14 -9.14
C LEU A 175 8.04 8.70 -8.13
N ASP A 176 9.08 7.93 -7.78
CA ASP A 176 10.14 8.32 -6.84
C ASP A 176 11.45 8.57 -7.60
N ASP A 177 11.84 9.82 -7.75
CA ASP A 177 13.08 10.22 -8.43
C ASP A 177 14.36 9.75 -7.71
N GLY A 178 14.24 9.12 -6.55
CA GLY A 178 15.37 8.74 -5.72
C GLY A 178 16.07 9.91 -5.04
N ALA A 179 17.27 9.67 -4.54
CA ALA A 179 18.02 10.66 -3.76
C ALA A 179 18.48 11.87 -4.60
N GLY A 180 18.67 11.68 -5.90
CA GLY A 180 19.16 12.72 -6.82
C GLY A 180 18.14 13.81 -7.13
N LYS A 181 16.87 13.54 -6.88
CA LYS A 181 15.75 14.47 -7.16
C LYS A 181 15.80 15.03 -8.58
N ASP A 182 15.75 14.17 -9.59
CA ASP A 182 15.59 14.62 -10.98
C ASP A 182 14.33 15.48 -11.10
N GLN A 183 14.43 16.59 -11.82
CA GLN A 183 13.32 17.54 -11.97
C GLN A 183 12.33 17.08 -13.05
N ARG A 184 11.89 15.82 -13.00
CA ARG A 184 10.89 15.27 -13.92
C ARG A 184 9.52 15.87 -13.63
N HIS A 185 8.72 16.01 -14.68
CA HIS A 185 7.31 16.34 -14.61
C HIS A 185 6.46 15.09 -14.86
N SER A 186 5.21 15.11 -14.41
CA SER A 186 4.31 13.97 -14.54
C SER A 186 4.18 13.40 -15.97
N PRO A 187 4.16 14.21 -17.06
CA PRO A 187 4.14 13.69 -18.43
C PRO A 187 5.39 12.92 -18.85
N GLU A 188 6.50 13.09 -18.15
CA GLU A 188 7.78 12.43 -18.45
C GLU A 188 7.92 11.06 -17.77
N VAL A 189 6.95 10.70 -16.92
CA VAL A 189 6.93 9.38 -16.26
C VAL A 189 6.24 8.36 -17.15
N GLU A 190 6.96 7.33 -17.53
CA GLU A 190 6.40 6.25 -18.35
C GLU A 190 5.36 5.44 -17.58
N LYS A 191 4.23 5.18 -18.23
CA LYS A 191 3.21 4.27 -17.70
C LYS A 191 3.74 2.84 -17.70
N ALA A 192 3.47 2.10 -16.64
CA ALA A 192 3.70 0.66 -16.58
C ALA A 192 2.74 -0.07 -17.52
N ASN A 193 3.15 -1.24 -18.01
CA ASN A 193 2.31 -2.13 -18.81
C ASN A 193 1.40 -3.04 -17.95
N PHE A 194 1.09 -2.61 -16.73
CA PHE A 194 0.21 -3.29 -15.77
C PHE A 194 -0.43 -2.25 -14.84
N THR A 195 -1.50 -2.66 -14.18
CA THR A 195 -2.07 -1.91 -13.05
C THR A 195 -1.35 -2.30 -11.77
N ASN A 196 -0.69 -1.34 -11.15
CA ASN A 196 -0.08 -1.47 -9.82
C ASN A 196 -1.14 -1.18 -8.77
N PHE A 197 -1.50 -2.19 -7.97
CA PHE A 197 -2.53 -2.08 -6.96
C PHE A 197 -1.92 -2.26 -5.57
N CYS A 198 -2.14 -1.28 -4.70
CA CYS A 198 -1.69 -1.30 -3.31
C CYS A 198 -2.88 -1.38 -2.36
N ILE A 199 -2.78 -2.27 -1.37
CA ILE A 199 -3.70 -2.36 -0.24
C ILE A 199 -2.89 -2.19 1.02
N ASP A 200 -3.20 -1.17 1.80
CA ASP A 200 -2.49 -0.88 3.04
C ASP A 200 -3.44 -0.91 4.23
N LYS A 201 -3.05 -1.61 5.28
CA LYS A 201 -3.70 -1.47 6.58
C LYS A 201 -3.66 -0.03 7.04
N ALA A 202 -2.51 0.60 6.84
CA ALA A 202 -2.29 2.00 7.16
C ALA A 202 -1.13 2.56 6.33
N GLN A 203 -1.21 3.85 6.05
CA GLN A 203 -0.18 4.66 5.44
C GLN A 203 0.02 5.91 6.30
N THR A 204 1.27 6.34 6.45
CA THR A 204 1.58 7.60 7.15
C THR A 204 0.93 8.78 6.44
N GLY A 205 0.55 9.79 7.19
CA GLY A 205 0.09 11.05 6.62
C GLY A 205 1.16 11.73 5.78
N LEU A 206 0.75 12.65 4.90
CA LEU A 206 1.65 13.38 4.00
C LEU A 206 2.16 14.70 4.60
N ALA A 207 1.78 15.02 5.83
CA ALA A 207 2.02 16.27 6.54
C ALA A 207 1.30 17.47 5.92
N CYS A 208 1.70 17.96 4.76
CA CYS A 208 1.06 19.08 4.04
C CYS A 208 0.83 20.35 4.86
N VAL A 209 1.50 20.50 6.02
CA VAL A 209 1.42 21.67 6.90
C VAL A 209 2.25 22.82 6.31
N ASN A 210 3.35 22.47 5.68
CA ASN A 210 4.20 23.39 4.91
C ASN A 210 4.96 22.61 3.83
N SER A 211 5.76 23.31 3.03
CA SER A 211 6.57 22.72 1.95
C SER A 211 8.06 22.54 2.35
N TRP A 212 8.37 22.61 3.64
CA TRP A 212 9.75 22.70 4.13
C TRP A 212 10.19 21.48 4.95
N GLY A 213 9.46 20.37 4.87
CA GLY A 213 9.83 19.13 5.53
C GLY A 213 9.23 18.97 6.94
N THR A 214 8.09 19.59 7.22
CA THR A 214 7.33 19.24 8.42
C THR A 214 6.81 17.82 8.32
N ILE A 215 7.12 17.00 9.31
CA ILE A 215 6.61 15.61 9.39
C ILE A 215 5.15 15.59 9.85
N PRO A 216 4.38 14.53 9.55
CA PRO A 216 3.02 14.37 10.03
C PRO A 216 2.92 14.42 11.55
N LEU A 217 1.78 14.87 12.06
CA LEU A 217 1.48 14.75 13.49
C LEU A 217 1.57 13.28 13.93
N GLU A 218 1.96 13.04 15.17
CA GLU A 218 2.24 11.71 15.72
C GLU A 218 1.11 10.70 15.47
N LYS A 219 -0.16 11.14 15.62
CA LYS A 219 -1.34 10.30 15.37
C LYS A 219 -1.50 9.81 13.93
N TYR A 220 -0.80 10.41 12.97
CA TYR A 220 -0.80 10.02 11.55
C TYR A 220 0.50 9.35 11.11
N ARG A 221 1.41 9.07 12.05
CA ARG A 221 2.63 8.30 11.79
C ARG A 221 2.41 6.83 12.11
N LEU A 222 3.21 5.96 11.51
CA LEU A 222 3.11 4.52 11.71
C LEU A 222 4.29 4.01 12.53
N PRO A 223 4.17 3.94 13.86
CA PRO A 223 5.16 3.24 14.66
C PRO A 223 5.15 1.75 14.34
N VAL A 224 6.30 1.09 14.47
CA VAL A 224 6.49 -0.33 14.12
C VAL A 224 5.56 -1.29 14.88
N SER A 225 4.91 -0.85 15.96
CA SER A 225 3.88 -1.62 16.66
C SER A 225 2.59 -1.84 15.84
N TYR A 226 2.38 -1.13 14.74
CA TYR A 226 1.22 -1.23 13.84
C TYR A 226 1.34 -2.32 12.78
N THR A 227 1.66 -3.54 13.13
CA THR A 227 2.19 -4.54 12.19
C THR A 227 1.34 -5.80 12.01
N HIS A 228 0.01 -5.67 12.03
CA HIS A 228 -0.89 -6.80 11.77
C HIS A 228 -1.96 -6.42 10.74
N LEU A 229 -1.90 -7.02 9.55
CA LEU A 229 -2.91 -6.89 8.49
C LEU A 229 -3.65 -8.20 8.31
N ARG A 230 -4.99 -8.16 8.25
CA ARG A 230 -5.84 -9.23 7.73
C ARG A 230 -6.64 -8.68 6.55
N ALA A 231 -6.50 -9.29 5.41
CA ALA A 231 -7.29 -8.99 4.21
C ALA A 231 -7.90 -10.27 3.66
N HIS A 232 -9.07 -10.16 3.06
CA HIS A 232 -9.76 -11.24 2.40
C HIS A 232 -9.95 -10.86 0.93
N GLU A 233 -9.64 -11.76 0.03
CA GLU A 233 -9.97 -11.70 -1.39
C GLU A 233 -11.09 -12.70 -1.66
N THR A 234 -12.13 -12.27 -2.37
CA THR A 234 -13.23 -13.11 -2.82
C THR A 234 -13.50 -12.88 -4.30
#